data_56d6109c4bcebf9c8fb5961ec3e99ad8
#
_entry.id   56d6109c4bcebf9c8fb5961ec3e99ad8
#
_cell.length_a   1.000
_cell.length_b   1.000
_cell.length_c   1.000
_cell.angle_alpha   90.00
_cell.angle_beta   90.00
_cell.angle_gamma   90.00
#
_symmetry.space_group_name_H-M   'P 1'
#
loop_
_entity.id
_entity.type
_entity.pdbx_description
1 polymer ?
#
loop_
_entity_poly.entity_id
_entity_poly.type
_entity_poly.pdbx_seq_one_letter_code
_entity_poly.pdbx_strand_id
1 'polypeptide(L)'
;MPFAFPDFLHAAMSDTIAQPGLDSLSKSFEPSAIEAQWGPEWEKRGYGNAGYRGTGQPGAEATAAGNNFAIQLPPPNVTGTLHMGHAFNQTIMDSLTRYHRMKGYNTAWIPGTDHAGIATQIVVERQLQTQGVSRYDLGRDEFTKKVREWKEKAGNT
;
A
#
# COMPACT_ATOMS: atom_id res chain seq x y z
N MET A 1 36.15 -17.69 -14.76
CA MET A 1 36.07 -17.74 -13.29
C MET A 1 34.62 -17.97 -12.93
N PRO A 2 34.23 -19.06 -12.30
CA PRO A 2 32.86 -19.28 -11.88
C PRO A 2 32.60 -18.45 -10.64
N PHE A 3 31.50 -17.70 -10.67
CA PHE A 3 30.98 -16.96 -9.53
C PHE A 3 30.47 -17.97 -8.49
N ALA A 4 31.16 -18.09 -7.38
CA ALA A 4 30.67 -18.80 -6.22
C ALA A 4 29.63 -17.91 -5.51
N PHE A 5 28.38 -18.37 -5.44
CA PHE A 5 27.38 -17.80 -4.56
C PHE A 5 27.75 -18.16 -3.11
N PRO A 6 27.81 -17.21 -2.20
CA PRO A 6 28.06 -17.57 -0.80
C PRO A 6 26.85 -18.32 -0.24
N ASP A 7 27.13 -19.42 0.45
CA ASP A 7 26.20 -20.29 1.18
C ASP A 7 25.52 -19.53 2.34
N PHE A 8 24.53 -18.66 2.04
CA PHE A 8 23.70 -18.00 3.05
C PHE A 8 22.41 -18.78 3.39
N LEU A 9 22.26 -20.01 2.94
CA LEU A 9 21.00 -20.77 3.03
C LEU A 9 20.99 -21.89 4.09
N HIS A 10 21.99 -21.99 4.99
CA HIS A 10 22.06 -23.18 5.87
C HIS A 10 22.04 -22.91 7.38
N ALA A 11 21.66 -21.74 7.85
CA ALA A 11 21.50 -21.50 9.28
C ALA A 11 20.19 -20.80 9.60
N ALA A 12 19.18 -21.54 9.94
CA ALA A 12 17.93 -21.22 10.63
C ALA A 12 16.64 -21.61 9.90
N MET A 13 16.51 -22.87 9.49
CA MET A 13 15.18 -23.43 9.19
C MET A 13 15.09 -24.85 9.78
N SER A 14 15.07 -24.94 11.10
CA SER A 14 14.75 -26.20 11.80
C SER A 14 13.39 -26.17 12.52
N ASP A 15 12.50 -25.27 12.14
CA ASP A 15 11.07 -25.45 12.38
C ASP A 15 10.46 -25.95 11.08
N THR A 16 10.42 -27.26 10.95
CA THR A 16 9.65 -27.95 9.90
C THR A 16 8.16 -27.66 10.16
N ILE A 17 7.70 -26.50 9.70
CA ILE A 17 6.28 -26.31 9.45
C ILE A 17 5.96 -27.33 8.36
N ALA A 18 5.28 -28.42 8.75
CA ALA A 18 4.74 -29.38 7.82
C ALA A 18 3.91 -28.60 6.79
N GLN A 19 4.43 -28.47 5.58
CA GLN A 19 3.68 -27.83 4.50
C GLN A 19 2.45 -28.72 4.24
N PRO A 20 1.24 -28.22 4.38
CA PRO A 20 0.04 -28.99 4.03
C PRO A 20 0.20 -29.44 2.58
N GLY A 21 -0.07 -30.71 2.31
CA GLY A 21 -0.07 -31.23 0.94
C GLY A 21 -1.13 -30.50 0.09
N LEU A 22 -1.01 -30.59 -1.24
CA LEU A 22 -1.96 -29.95 -2.17
C LEU A 22 -3.41 -30.32 -1.88
N ASP A 23 -3.66 -31.52 -1.35
CA ASP A 23 -4.98 -32.03 -0.98
C ASP A 23 -5.63 -31.28 0.21
N SER A 24 -4.82 -30.55 0.99
CA SER A 24 -5.30 -29.75 2.10
C SER A 24 -5.64 -28.30 1.73
N LEU A 25 -5.35 -27.89 0.48
CA LEU A 25 -5.68 -26.57 0.01
C LEU A 25 -7.16 -26.46 -0.34
N SER A 26 -7.78 -25.35 0.06
CA SER A 26 -9.13 -25.02 -0.39
C SER A 26 -9.20 -24.89 -1.90
N LYS A 27 -10.32 -25.33 -2.51
CA LYS A 27 -10.54 -25.18 -3.95
C LYS A 27 -10.72 -23.71 -4.37
N SER A 28 -11.11 -22.84 -3.43
CA SER A 28 -11.20 -21.40 -3.66
C SER A 28 -10.17 -20.65 -2.82
N PHE A 29 -9.63 -19.59 -3.39
CA PHE A 29 -8.73 -18.67 -2.70
C PHE A 29 -9.57 -17.66 -1.90
N GLU A 30 -9.35 -17.62 -0.58
CA GLU A 30 -10.03 -16.72 0.35
C GLU A 30 -9.04 -15.63 0.83
N PRO A 31 -8.96 -14.49 0.12
CA PRO A 31 -7.96 -13.45 0.42
C PRO A 31 -8.12 -12.84 1.80
N SER A 32 -9.36 -12.66 2.26
CA SER A 32 -9.66 -11.95 3.51
C SER A 32 -8.97 -12.54 4.75
N ALA A 33 -8.89 -13.88 4.83
CA ALA A 33 -8.24 -14.56 5.95
C ALA A 33 -6.71 -14.33 5.93
N ILE A 34 -6.12 -14.33 4.73
CA ILE A 34 -4.69 -14.10 4.52
C ILE A 34 -4.34 -12.63 4.83
N GLU A 35 -5.13 -11.70 4.34
CA GLU A 35 -4.95 -10.26 4.56
C GLU A 35 -5.08 -9.90 6.04
N ALA A 36 -6.08 -10.46 6.73
CA ALA A 36 -6.29 -10.24 8.17
C ALA A 36 -5.09 -10.70 9.02
N GLN A 37 -4.37 -11.73 8.56
CA GLN A 37 -3.19 -12.24 9.24
C GLN A 37 -1.94 -11.44 8.87
N TRP A 38 -1.66 -11.30 7.57
CA TRP A 38 -0.37 -10.81 7.10
C TRP A 38 -0.27 -9.29 7.06
N GLY A 39 -1.35 -8.56 6.85
CA GLY A 39 -1.34 -7.10 6.86
C GLY A 39 -0.78 -6.54 8.17
N PRO A 40 -1.41 -6.83 9.32
CA PRO A 40 -0.93 -6.40 10.62
C PRO A 40 0.48 -6.89 10.97
N GLU A 41 0.84 -8.12 10.55
CA GLU A 41 2.16 -8.67 10.81
C GLU A 41 3.25 -7.93 10.02
N TRP A 42 2.99 -7.56 8.78
CA TRP A 42 3.93 -6.78 7.96
C TRP A 42 4.12 -5.36 8.51
N GLU A 43 3.07 -4.73 8.98
CA GLU A 43 3.15 -3.42 9.64
C GLU A 43 3.96 -3.51 10.93
N LYS A 44 3.64 -4.47 11.79
CA LYS A 44 4.35 -4.69 13.05
C LYS A 44 5.84 -4.94 12.86
N ARG A 45 6.22 -5.68 11.82
CA ARG A 45 7.61 -5.95 11.48
C ARG A 45 8.29 -4.84 10.71
N GLY A 46 7.55 -3.84 10.25
CA GLY A 46 8.07 -2.74 9.47
C GLY A 46 8.61 -3.12 8.10
N TYR A 47 8.09 -4.19 7.51
CA TYR A 47 8.57 -4.70 6.21
C TYR A 47 8.42 -3.70 5.07
N GLY A 48 7.47 -2.78 5.15
CA GLY A 48 7.26 -1.70 4.20
C GLY A 48 8.15 -0.48 4.40
N ASN A 49 8.83 -0.38 5.53
CA ASN A 49 9.59 0.82 5.87
C ASN A 49 10.83 0.98 4.98
N ALA A 50 11.12 2.22 4.62
CA ALA A 50 12.40 2.55 4.01
C ALA A 50 13.54 2.20 4.99
N GLY A 51 14.63 1.62 4.46
CA GLY A 51 15.74 1.14 5.28
C GLY A 51 15.58 -0.29 5.81
N TYR A 52 14.43 -0.92 5.63
CA TYR A 52 14.27 -2.33 6.01
C TYR A 52 15.03 -3.27 5.05
N ARG A 53 15.91 -4.09 5.59
CA ARG A 53 16.71 -5.08 4.84
C ARG A 53 16.51 -6.53 5.30
N GLY A 54 15.36 -6.86 5.83
CA GLY A 54 15.04 -8.22 6.26
C GLY A 54 15.64 -8.63 7.60
N THR A 55 16.35 -7.73 8.29
CA THR A 55 16.94 -8.00 9.62
C THR A 55 15.99 -7.68 10.77
N GLY A 56 14.77 -7.22 10.47
CA GLY A 56 13.80 -6.78 11.48
C GLY A 56 14.13 -5.44 12.14
N GLN A 57 15.25 -4.81 11.77
CA GLN A 57 15.64 -3.50 12.24
C GLN A 57 15.66 -2.51 11.05
N PRO A 58 15.10 -1.31 11.18
CA PRO A 58 15.35 -0.22 10.24
C PRO A 58 16.85 0.06 10.29
N GLY A 59 17.58 -0.45 9.28
CA GLY A 59 19.03 -0.50 9.38
C GLY A 59 19.71 0.81 9.04
N ALA A 60 20.52 1.32 9.93
CA ALA A 60 21.51 2.33 9.63
C ALA A 60 22.47 1.90 8.48
N GLU A 61 22.58 0.61 8.22
CA GLU A 61 23.39 0.03 7.14
C GLU A 61 22.79 0.24 5.74
N ALA A 62 21.48 0.46 5.64
CA ALA A 62 20.84 0.71 4.36
C ALA A 62 21.29 2.03 3.70
N THR A 63 21.68 3.00 4.49
CA THR A 63 22.13 4.32 4.02
C THR A 63 23.58 4.34 3.56
N ALA A 64 24.40 3.41 4.03
CA ALA A 64 25.83 3.38 3.74
C ALA A 64 26.17 2.84 2.32
N ALA A 65 25.30 2.11 1.69
CA ALA A 65 25.61 1.37 0.47
C ALA A 65 25.27 2.08 -0.85
N GLY A 66 24.68 3.27 -0.82
CA GLY A 66 24.41 4.06 -2.04
C GLY A 66 23.32 3.52 -2.99
N ASN A 67 22.81 2.33 -2.76
CA ASN A 67 21.81 1.70 -3.62
C ASN A 67 20.40 2.00 -3.09
N ASN A 68 19.85 3.13 -3.51
CA ASN A 68 18.50 3.53 -3.15
C ASN A 68 17.56 3.40 -4.35
N PHE A 69 16.33 2.97 -4.09
CA PHE A 69 15.25 2.94 -5.05
C PHE A 69 13.98 3.47 -4.39
N ALA A 70 13.50 4.60 -4.87
CA ALA A 70 12.25 5.19 -4.41
C ALA A 70 11.27 5.30 -5.58
N ILE A 71 10.02 4.94 -5.34
CA ILE A 71 8.96 5.09 -6.33
C ILE A 71 7.75 5.76 -5.68
N GLN A 72 7.30 6.84 -6.29
CA GLN A 72 6.08 7.54 -5.89
C GLN A 72 4.90 6.98 -6.67
N LEU A 73 3.87 6.54 -5.97
CA LEU A 73 2.64 6.09 -6.60
C LEU A 73 1.83 7.28 -7.10
N PRO A 74 1.19 7.17 -8.28
CA PRO A 74 0.22 8.16 -8.71
C PRO A 74 -0.88 8.27 -7.65
N PRO A 75 -1.09 9.47 -7.06
CA PRO A 75 -2.06 9.63 -6.00
C PRO A 75 -3.48 9.53 -6.55
N PRO A 76 -4.31 8.57 -6.11
CA PRO A 76 -5.69 8.50 -6.54
C PRO A 76 -6.48 9.70 -6.01
N ASN A 77 -7.41 10.18 -6.84
CA ASN A 77 -8.33 11.24 -6.47
C ASN A 77 -9.34 10.75 -5.42
N VAL A 78 -9.62 11.56 -4.40
CA VAL A 78 -10.65 11.26 -3.37
C VAL A 78 -12.09 11.48 -3.90
N THR A 79 -12.34 11.13 -5.15
CA THR A 79 -13.63 11.29 -5.83
C THR A 79 -14.49 10.03 -5.85
N GLY A 80 -13.95 8.91 -5.42
CA GLY A 80 -14.65 7.61 -5.42
C GLY A 80 -13.77 6.48 -4.93
N THR A 81 -14.25 5.24 -5.12
CA THR A 81 -13.52 4.02 -4.77
C THR A 81 -12.44 3.70 -5.79
N LEU A 82 -11.41 2.98 -5.33
CA LEU A 82 -10.37 2.45 -6.19
C LEU A 82 -10.94 1.42 -7.18
N HIS A 83 -10.32 1.30 -8.34
CA HIS A 83 -10.72 0.38 -9.40
C HIS A 83 -9.51 -0.37 -9.98
N MET A 84 -9.76 -1.30 -10.91
CA MET A 84 -8.71 -2.16 -11.48
C MET A 84 -7.53 -1.39 -12.09
N GLY A 85 -7.74 -0.18 -12.61
CA GLY A 85 -6.64 0.66 -13.10
C GLY A 85 -5.65 1.06 -12.00
N HIS A 86 -6.15 1.36 -10.81
CA HIS A 86 -5.30 1.61 -9.64
C HIS A 86 -4.55 0.34 -9.21
N ALA A 87 -5.25 -0.79 -9.13
CA ALA A 87 -4.63 -2.07 -8.80
C ALA A 87 -3.51 -2.43 -9.79
N PHE A 88 -3.73 -2.26 -11.09
CA PHE A 88 -2.75 -2.53 -12.13
C PHE A 88 -1.50 -1.67 -11.97
N ASN A 89 -1.65 -0.35 -11.80
CA ASN A 89 -0.52 0.55 -11.58
C ASN A 89 0.27 0.18 -10.32
N GLN A 90 -0.44 -0.05 -9.21
CA GLN A 90 0.20 -0.41 -7.94
C GLN A 90 0.93 -1.73 -8.02
N THR A 91 0.38 -2.73 -8.72
CA THR A 91 1.04 -4.04 -8.92
C THR A 91 2.36 -3.90 -9.69
N ILE A 92 2.41 -3.07 -10.73
CA ILE A 92 3.65 -2.82 -11.48
C ILE A 92 4.70 -2.18 -10.56
N MET A 93 4.32 -1.17 -9.80
CA MET A 93 5.23 -0.45 -8.91
C MET A 93 5.68 -1.31 -7.73
N ASP A 94 4.79 -2.14 -7.18
CA ASP A 94 5.13 -3.14 -6.16
C ASP A 94 6.15 -4.15 -6.70
N SER A 95 5.95 -4.65 -7.91
CA SER A 95 6.87 -5.60 -8.55
C SER A 95 8.27 -5.00 -8.71
N LEU A 96 8.36 -3.74 -9.14
CA LEU A 96 9.65 -3.03 -9.25
C LEU A 96 10.30 -2.82 -7.88
N THR A 97 9.52 -2.44 -6.88
CA THR A 97 10.01 -2.24 -5.51
C THR A 97 10.54 -3.54 -4.92
N ARG A 98 9.79 -4.64 -5.07
CA ARG A 98 10.18 -5.98 -4.63
C ARG A 98 11.45 -6.46 -5.33
N TYR A 99 11.53 -6.26 -6.64
CA TYR A 99 12.74 -6.60 -7.41
C TYR A 99 13.98 -5.90 -6.88
N HIS A 100 13.92 -4.57 -6.66
CA HIS A 100 15.06 -3.82 -6.14
C HIS A 100 15.38 -4.23 -4.69
N ARG A 101 14.36 -4.50 -3.87
CA ARG A 101 14.55 -4.98 -2.50
C ARG A 101 15.28 -6.33 -2.47
N MET A 102 14.90 -7.28 -3.33
CA MET A 102 15.60 -8.57 -3.45
C MET A 102 17.04 -8.40 -3.93
N LYS A 103 17.34 -7.36 -4.69
CA LYS A 103 18.71 -7.00 -5.08
C LYS A 103 19.51 -6.27 -3.99
N GLY A 104 18.94 -6.08 -2.81
CA GLY A 104 19.61 -5.44 -1.67
C GLY A 104 19.56 -3.92 -1.67
N TYR A 105 18.69 -3.30 -2.48
CA TYR A 105 18.47 -1.86 -2.45
C TYR A 105 17.69 -1.45 -1.21
N ASN A 106 17.98 -0.28 -0.71
CA ASN A 106 17.08 0.43 0.20
C ASN A 106 15.90 0.94 -0.61
N THR A 107 14.69 0.45 -0.31
CA THR A 107 13.50 0.77 -1.10
C THR A 107 12.51 1.62 -0.32
N ALA A 108 11.94 2.61 -0.98
CA ALA A 108 10.83 3.40 -0.48
C ALA A 108 9.66 3.37 -1.48
N TRP A 109 8.50 2.95 -1.02
CA TRP A 109 7.24 2.95 -1.76
C TRP A 109 6.35 4.02 -1.14
N ILE A 110 6.12 5.12 -1.88
CA ILE A 110 5.52 6.34 -1.33
C ILE A 110 4.09 6.47 -1.84
N PRO A 111 3.09 6.05 -1.04
CA PRO A 111 1.68 6.26 -1.36
C PRO A 111 1.25 7.69 -1.07
N GLY A 112 0.12 8.08 -1.65
CA GLY A 112 -0.53 9.36 -1.38
C GLY A 112 -1.92 9.41 -1.98
N THR A 113 -2.66 10.46 -1.68
CA THR A 113 -3.97 10.74 -2.27
C THR A 113 -4.01 12.17 -2.79
N ASP A 114 -4.75 12.39 -3.89
CA ASP A 114 -5.01 13.73 -4.40
C ASP A 114 -6.40 14.19 -3.95
N HIS A 115 -6.46 15.35 -3.35
CA HIS A 115 -7.73 15.97 -2.93
C HIS A 115 -8.64 16.31 -4.10
N ALA A 116 -8.10 16.51 -5.32
CA ALA A 116 -8.84 16.79 -6.54
C ALA A 116 -9.93 17.86 -6.33
N GLY A 117 -9.56 19.00 -5.73
CA GLY A 117 -10.46 19.94 -5.06
C GLY A 117 -11.76 20.28 -5.81
N ILE A 118 -11.70 20.62 -7.11
CA ILE A 118 -12.88 20.93 -7.92
C ILE A 118 -13.76 19.69 -8.09
N ALA A 119 -13.18 18.54 -8.43
CA ALA A 119 -13.93 17.31 -8.66
C ALA A 119 -14.58 16.80 -7.36
N THR A 120 -13.89 16.90 -6.24
CA THR A 120 -14.41 16.53 -4.92
C THR A 120 -15.58 17.42 -4.50
N GLN A 121 -15.52 18.73 -4.76
CA GLN A 121 -16.65 19.63 -4.52
C GLN A 121 -17.87 19.23 -5.35
N ILE A 122 -17.69 18.92 -6.64
CA ILE A 122 -18.78 18.45 -7.51
C ILE A 122 -19.43 17.17 -6.97
N VAL A 123 -18.62 16.22 -6.47
CA VAL A 123 -19.16 14.99 -5.87
C VAL A 123 -20.03 15.30 -4.66
N VAL A 124 -19.56 16.17 -3.76
CA VAL A 124 -20.30 16.55 -2.56
C VAL A 124 -21.58 17.34 -2.93
N GLU A 125 -21.50 18.25 -3.89
CA GLU A 125 -22.68 18.97 -4.40
C GLU A 125 -23.75 18.01 -4.92
N ARG A 126 -23.36 17.03 -5.72
CA ARG A 126 -24.32 16.03 -6.24
C ARG A 126 -24.97 15.23 -5.13
N GLN A 127 -24.21 14.85 -4.09
CA GLN A 127 -24.77 14.16 -2.93
C GLN A 127 -25.77 15.03 -2.16
N LEU A 128 -25.47 16.31 -1.95
CA LEU A 128 -26.39 17.25 -1.31
C LEU A 128 -27.65 17.45 -2.14
N GLN A 129 -27.52 17.55 -3.45
CA GLN A 129 -28.66 17.68 -4.37
C GLN A 129 -29.63 16.49 -4.29
N THR A 130 -29.12 15.25 -4.11
CA THR A 130 -29.98 14.08 -3.89
C THR A 130 -30.78 14.18 -2.58
N GLN A 131 -30.33 14.99 -1.64
CA GLN A 131 -31.01 15.28 -0.38
C GLN A 131 -31.89 16.58 -0.45
N GLY A 132 -31.94 17.18 -1.63
CA GLY A 132 -32.69 18.44 -1.82
C GLY A 132 -32.01 19.67 -1.24
N VAL A 133 -30.70 19.59 -0.93
CA VAL A 133 -29.92 20.66 -0.31
C VAL A 133 -28.97 21.28 -1.34
N SER A 134 -28.99 22.62 -1.45
CA SER A 134 -28.03 23.36 -2.26
C SER A 134 -26.83 23.80 -1.42
N ARG A 135 -25.65 23.87 -2.03
CA ARG A 135 -24.45 24.43 -1.37
C ARG A 135 -24.68 25.89 -0.92
N TYR A 136 -25.56 26.62 -1.63
CA TYR A 136 -25.89 28.00 -1.29
C TYR A 136 -26.76 28.10 -0.04
N ASP A 137 -27.59 27.08 0.23
CA ASP A 137 -28.40 27.01 1.43
C ASP A 137 -27.55 26.75 2.69
N LEU A 138 -26.48 25.98 2.52
CA LEU A 138 -25.54 25.68 3.62
C LEU A 138 -24.59 26.84 3.92
N GLY A 139 -24.27 27.65 2.93
CA GLY A 139 -23.18 28.61 3.04
C GLY A 139 -21.80 27.98 2.99
N ARG A 140 -20.77 28.84 2.91
CA ARG A 140 -19.40 28.41 2.63
C ARG A 140 -18.81 27.47 3.70
N ASP A 141 -19.03 27.81 4.97
CA ASP A 141 -18.36 27.09 6.07
C ASP A 141 -18.89 25.67 6.23
N GLU A 142 -20.20 25.49 6.23
CA GLU A 142 -20.83 24.17 6.32
C GLU A 142 -20.57 23.34 5.06
N PHE A 143 -20.58 23.95 3.88
CA PHE A 143 -20.19 23.24 2.67
C PHE A 143 -18.74 22.75 2.71
N THR A 144 -17.81 23.59 3.17
CA THR A 144 -16.38 23.21 3.34
C THR A 144 -16.23 22.06 4.32
N LYS A 145 -17.01 22.06 5.40
CA LYS A 145 -17.03 20.96 6.36
C LYS A 145 -17.49 19.65 5.71
N LYS A 146 -18.56 19.67 4.92
CA LYS A 146 -19.03 18.50 4.16
C LYS A 146 -17.96 17.96 3.19
N VAL A 147 -17.24 18.84 2.51
CA VAL A 147 -16.13 18.44 1.63
C VAL A 147 -15.00 17.77 2.41
N ARG A 148 -14.67 18.26 3.61
CA ARG A 148 -13.67 17.63 4.49
C ARG A 148 -14.12 16.27 5.00
N GLU A 149 -15.36 16.13 5.44
CA GLU A 149 -15.95 14.85 5.86
C GLU A 149 -15.86 13.81 4.73
N TRP A 150 -16.21 14.22 3.51
CA TRP A 150 -16.07 13.35 2.33
C TRP A 150 -14.63 12.94 2.08
N LYS A 151 -13.68 13.89 2.11
CA LYS A 151 -12.25 13.63 1.92
C LYS A 151 -11.73 12.59 2.91
N GLU A 152 -12.07 12.72 4.19
CA GLU A 152 -11.66 11.78 5.22
C GLU A 152 -12.23 10.38 4.96
N LYS A 153 -13.51 10.31 4.59
CA LYS A 153 -14.16 9.04 4.27
C LYS A 153 -13.53 8.37 3.04
N ALA A 154 -13.36 9.11 1.95
CA ALA A 154 -12.85 8.56 0.70
C ALA A 154 -11.33 8.31 0.72
N GLY A 155 -10.57 9.08 1.51
CA GLY A 155 -9.14 8.93 1.63
C GLY A 155 -8.70 7.76 2.52
N ASN A 156 -9.60 7.22 3.34
CA ASN A 156 -9.36 6.09 4.24
C ASN A 156 -9.95 4.77 3.72
N THR A 157 -10.39 4.74 2.47
CA THR A 157 -10.88 3.52 1.80
C THR A 157 -9.75 2.84 1.05
#